data_ffd8284c84aceed531a0a2e27e978e89
#
_entry.id   ffd8284c84aceed531a0a2e27e978e89
#
_cell.length_a   1.000
_cell.length_b   1.000
_cell.length_c   1.000
_cell.angle_alpha   90.00
_cell.angle_beta   90.00
_cell.angle_gamma   90.00
#
_symmetry.space_group_name_H-M   'P 1'
#
loop_
_entity.id
_entity.type
_entity.pdbx_description
1 polymer ?
#
loop_
_entity_poly.entity_id
_entity_poly.type
_entity_poly.pdbx_seq_one_letter_code
_entity_poly.pdbx_strand_id
1 'polypeptide(L)'
;MEVGIDSFAAAFDEHSRAVNPAERLRQLVQQIEHADEVGLDAFGIGEHHRREFLDSAPTVILGAAAARTQRIRLTSAVTVLSAEDPVRAFQNFATLDLLSRGRAEMIVGRGSSIEAFPLFGFRLEDYDELFADETRSAAEHSRARARAVVR
;
A
#
# COMPACT_ATOMS: atom_id res chain seq x y z
N MET A 1 12.78 10.75 -17.04
CA MET A 1 11.41 10.90 -16.51
C MET A 1 10.99 9.52 -16.07
N GLU A 2 10.49 9.37 -14.85
CA GLU A 2 9.95 8.11 -14.35
C GLU A 2 8.43 8.13 -14.53
N VAL A 3 7.84 6.99 -14.87
CA VAL A 3 6.41 6.83 -15.12
C VAL A 3 5.88 5.65 -14.29
N GLY A 4 4.88 5.92 -13.47
CA GLY A 4 4.19 4.91 -12.70
C GLY A 4 2.68 4.98 -12.90
N ILE A 5 2.01 3.94 -12.48
CA ILE A 5 0.55 3.87 -12.39
C ILE A 5 0.13 3.36 -11.01
N ASP A 6 -1.13 3.56 -10.67
CA ASP A 6 -1.71 3.03 -9.43
C ASP A 6 -3.06 2.37 -9.68
N SER A 7 -3.53 1.61 -8.70
CA SER A 7 -4.84 0.97 -8.73
C SER A 7 -5.46 0.93 -7.33
N PHE A 8 -6.76 1.17 -7.28
CA PHE A 8 -7.58 1.01 -6.07
C PHE A 8 -8.35 -0.32 -6.04
N ALA A 9 -8.00 -1.24 -6.92
CA ALA A 9 -8.62 -2.57 -6.96
C ALA A 9 -10.16 -2.52 -6.90
N ALA A 10 -10.80 -1.71 -7.75
CA ALA A 10 -12.24 -1.51 -7.75
C ALA A 10 -13.01 -2.85 -7.81
N ALA A 11 -14.03 -2.98 -6.95
CA ALA A 11 -14.93 -4.14 -6.89
C ALA A 11 -16.04 -4.11 -7.92
N PHE A 12 -16.11 -3.05 -8.74
CA PHE A 12 -17.09 -2.83 -9.78
C PHE A 12 -16.41 -2.49 -11.10
N ASP A 13 -17.03 -2.91 -12.20
CA ASP A 13 -16.57 -2.53 -13.54
C ASP A 13 -17.05 -1.11 -13.94
N GLU A 14 -16.67 -0.66 -15.12
CA GLU A 14 -17.07 0.63 -15.70
C GLU A 14 -18.58 0.83 -15.85
N HIS A 15 -19.36 -0.27 -15.81
CA HIS A 15 -20.83 -0.24 -15.85
C HIS A 15 -21.46 -0.42 -14.47
N SER A 16 -20.69 -0.25 -13.38
CA SER A 16 -21.13 -0.42 -11.99
C SER A 16 -21.66 -1.83 -11.65
N ARG A 17 -21.22 -2.85 -12.39
CA ARG A 17 -21.52 -4.25 -12.11
C ARG A 17 -20.45 -4.83 -11.20
N ALA A 18 -20.86 -5.56 -10.17
CA ALA A 18 -19.92 -6.22 -9.26
C ALA A 18 -19.06 -7.25 -10.03
N VAL A 19 -17.77 -7.19 -9.83
CA VAL A 19 -16.81 -8.15 -10.38
C VAL A 19 -16.57 -9.29 -9.39
N ASN A 20 -16.08 -10.44 -9.87
CA ASN A 20 -15.62 -11.49 -8.97
C ASN A 20 -14.35 -11.01 -8.23
N PRO A 21 -14.36 -10.88 -6.88
CA PRO A 21 -13.24 -10.30 -6.15
C PRO A 21 -11.93 -11.08 -6.30
N ALA A 22 -12.01 -12.42 -6.28
CA ALA A 22 -10.82 -13.27 -6.41
C ALA A 22 -10.19 -13.14 -7.79
N GLU A 23 -11.01 -13.07 -8.83
CA GLU A 23 -10.53 -12.89 -10.20
C GLU A 23 -9.95 -11.47 -10.40
N ARG A 24 -10.62 -10.46 -9.85
CA ARG A 24 -10.14 -9.08 -9.94
C ARG A 24 -8.75 -8.89 -9.30
N LEU A 25 -8.50 -9.50 -8.13
CA LEU A 25 -7.18 -9.44 -7.50
C LEU A 25 -6.12 -10.22 -8.29
N ARG A 26 -6.46 -11.37 -8.89
CA ARG A 26 -5.52 -12.09 -9.78
C ARG A 26 -5.16 -11.25 -11.01
N GLN A 27 -6.16 -10.61 -11.63
CA GLN A 27 -5.94 -9.71 -12.76
C GLN A 27 -5.09 -8.50 -12.36
N LEU A 28 -5.27 -7.96 -11.16
CA LEU A 28 -4.44 -6.87 -10.66
C LEU A 28 -2.97 -7.28 -10.55
N VAL A 29 -2.68 -8.46 -10.01
CA VAL A 29 -1.30 -8.96 -9.96
C VAL A 29 -0.73 -9.16 -11.37
N GLN A 30 -1.53 -9.64 -12.32
CA GLN A 30 -1.10 -9.74 -13.74
C GLN A 30 -0.87 -8.37 -14.37
N GLN A 31 -1.66 -7.35 -14.02
CA GLN A 31 -1.44 -5.98 -14.49
C GLN A 31 -0.12 -5.40 -13.97
N ILE A 32 0.24 -5.69 -12.71
CA ILE A 32 1.53 -5.29 -12.15
C ILE A 32 2.69 -5.99 -12.85
N GLU A 33 2.55 -7.29 -13.12
CA GLU A 33 3.52 -8.08 -13.86
C GLU A 33 3.72 -7.52 -15.29
N HIS A 34 2.62 -7.21 -15.98
CA HIS A 34 2.68 -6.59 -17.30
C HIS A 34 3.32 -5.20 -17.28
N ALA A 35 3.04 -4.38 -16.25
CA ALA A 35 3.67 -3.08 -16.07
C ALA A 35 5.21 -3.20 -15.91
N ASP A 36 5.70 -4.21 -15.19
CA ASP A 36 7.13 -4.55 -15.11
C ASP A 36 7.71 -4.95 -16.46
N GLU A 37 7.00 -5.79 -17.22
CA GLU A 37 7.43 -6.26 -18.54
C GLU A 37 7.59 -5.13 -19.56
N VAL A 38 6.64 -4.20 -19.59
CA VAL A 38 6.68 -3.06 -20.52
C VAL A 38 7.59 -1.91 -20.03
N GLY A 39 8.16 -2.03 -18.84
CA GLY A 39 9.20 -1.13 -18.35
C GLY A 39 8.68 0.12 -17.64
N LEU A 40 7.50 0.07 -17.01
CA LEU A 40 7.09 1.13 -16.10
C LEU A 40 7.99 1.14 -14.85
N ASP A 41 8.17 2.34 -14.27
CA ASP A 41 9.10 2.53 -13.15
C ASP A 41 8.47 2.18 -11.80
N ALA A 42 7.15 2.38 -11.61
CA ALA A 42 6.47 2.14 -10.36
C ALA A 42 5.02 1.69 -10.54
N PHE A 43 4.54 0.88 -9.59
CA PHE A 43 3.13 0.53 -9.45
C PHE A 43 2.67 0.74 -8.01
N GLY A 44 1.61 1.55 -7.85
CA GLY A 44 1.01 1.88 -6.57
C GLY A 44 -0.26 1.07 -6.29
N ILE A 45 -0.48 0.71 -5.02
CA ILE A 45 -1.75 0.16 -4.54
C ILE A 45 -2.31 1.09 -3.48
N GLY A 46 -3.57 1.50 -3.66
CA GLY A 46 -4.30 2.28 -2.67
C GLY A 46 -4.61 1.49 -1.41
N GLU A 47 -5.19 2.16 -0.43
CA GLU A 47 -5.72 1.53 0.77
C GLU A 47 -7.11 2.09 1.08
N HIS A 48 -8.11 1.22 0.99
CA HIS A 48 -9.50 1.58 1.23
C HIS A 48 -10.20 0.50 2.07
N HIS A 49 -10.97 0.95 3.06
CA HIS A 49 -11.75 0.08 3.95
C HIS A 49 -13.24 0.16 3.62
N ARG A 50 -13.56 0.10 2.32
CA ARG A 50 -14.91 0.21 1.76
C ARG A 50 -15.20 -0.96 0.83
N ARG A 51 -16.49 -1.33 0.73
CA ARG A 51 -16.93 -2.45 -0.13
C ARG A 51 -16.70 -2.24 -1.63
N GLU A 52 -16.48 -0.98 -2.04
CA GLU A 52 -16.23 -0.62 -3.44
C GLU A 52 -14.80 -0.95 -3.89
N PHE A 53 -13.91 -1.30 -2.96
CA PHE A 53 -12.50 -1.57 -3.22
C PHE A 53 -12.05 -2.90 -2.59
N LEU A 54 -11.01 -3.52 -3.15
CA LEU A 54 -10.46 -4.80 -2.70
C LEU A 54 -9.02 -4.67 -2.17
N ASP A 55 -8.60 -3.46 -1.87
CA ASP A 55 -7.22 -3.08 -1.51
C ASP A 55 -7.04 -2.73 -0.03
N SER A 56 -7.87 -3.29 0.85
CA SER A 56 -7.77 -3.05 2.30
C SER A 56 -6.47 -3.58 2.95
N ALA A 57 -5.67 -4.35 2.23
CA ALA A 57 -4.38 -4.87 2.67
C ALA A 57 -3.35 -4.75 1.53
N PRO A 58 -2.89 -3.53 1.18
CA PRO A 58 -2.05 -3.29 0.02
C PRO A 58 -0.75 -4.08 0.05
N THR A 59 -0.12 -4.24 1.21
CA THR A 59 1.15 -4.97 1.36
C THR A 59 1.03 -6.45 1.02
N VAL A 60 -0.15 -7.06 1.18
CA VAL A 60 -0.41 -8.45 0.77
C VAL A 60 -0.41 -8.57 -0.76
N ILE A 61 -1.05 -7.62 -1.45
CA ILE A 61 -1.09 -7.55 -2.91
C ILE A 61 0.32 -7.29 -3.46
N LEU A 62 1.03 -6.32 -2.89
CA LEU A 62 2.41 -5.98 -3.27
C LEU A 62 3.37 -7.14 -3.01
N GLY A 63 3.18 -7.93 -1.94
CA GLY A 63 3.96 -9.14 -1.68
C GLY A 63 3.77 -10.21 -2.76
N ALA A 64 2.55 -10.43 -3.23
CA ALA A 64 2.26 -11.32 -4.35
C ALA A 64 2.92 -10.82 -5.66
N ALA A 65 2.86 -9.51 -5.92
CA ALA A 65 3.50 -8.88 -7.07
C ALA A 65 5.03 -8.95 -6.99
N ALA A 66 5.62 -8.79 -5.80
CA ALA A 66 7.08 -8.86 -5.61
C ALA A 66 7.68 -10.20 -6.06
N ALA A 67 6.94 -11.30 -5.87
CA ALA A 67 7.35 -12.62 -6.29
C ALA A 67 7.28 -12.85 -7.82
N ARG A 68 6.59 -11.98 -8.54
CA ARG A 68 6.30 -12.12 -9.98
C ARG A 68 6.96 -11.04 -10.85
N THR A 69 7.56 -10.03 -10.22
CA THR A 69 8.19 -8.89 -10.90
C THR A 69 9.68 -8.81 -10.58
N GLN A 70 10.45 -8.10 -11.41
CA GLN A 70 11.90 -8.04 -11.28
C GLN A 70 12.48 -6.62 -11.12
N ARG A 71 11.83 -5.59 -11.67
CA ARG A 71 12.35 -4.23 -11.77
C ARG A 71 11.46 -3.15 -11.18
N ILE A 72 10.16 -3.25 -11.44
CA ILE A 72 9.18 -2.23 -11.05
C ILE A 72 9.20 -1.99 -9.54
N ARG A 73 9.19 -0.74 -9.12
CA ARG A 73 9.01 -0.37 -7.72
C ARG A 73 7.57 -0.60 -7.30
N LEU A 74 7.41 -1.15 -6.11
CA LEU A 74 6.13 -1.53 -5.53
C LEU A 74 5.82 -0.59 -4.37
N THR A 75 4.82 0.26 -4.54
CA THR A 75 4.52 1.31 -3.57
C THR A 75 3.07 1.29 -3.11
N SER A 76 2.82 1.82 -1.92
CA SER A 76 1.46 2.21 -1.55
C SER A 76 1.10 3.57 -2.18
N ALA A 77 -0.21 3.79 -2.41
CA ALA A 77 -0.70 5.04 -2.99
C ALA A 77 -2.09 5.42 -2.41
N VAL A 78 -2.19 5.55 -1.09
CA VAL A 78 -1.16 5.64 -0.03
C VAL A 78 -1.41 4.61 1.06
N THR A 79 -0.46 4.38 2.00
CA THR A 79 -0.73 3.74 3.29
C THR A 79 -1.42 4.75 4.21
N VAL A 80 -2.60 4.40 4.71
CA VAL A 80 -3.39 5.26 5.61
C VAL A 80 -2.94 5.00 7.05
N LEU A 81 -1.97 5.76 7.55
CA LEU A 81 -1.39 5.52 8.88
C LEU A 81 -2.43 5.59 10.01
N SER A 82 -3.45 6.45 9.89
CA SER A 82 -4.55 6.50 10.88
C SER A 82 -5.44 5.24 10.88
N ALA A 83 -5.20 4.27 10.02
CA ALA A 83 -5.92 2.99 9.96
C ALA A 83 -5.06 1.79 10.33
N GLU A 84 -3.77 1.97 10.60
CA GLU A 84 -2.84 0.87 10.92
C GLU A 84 -1.83 1.31 11.99
N ASP A 85 -1.41 0.36 12.84
CA ASP A 85 -0.29 0.60 13.75
C ASP A 85 0.99 0.91 12.96
N PRO A 86 1.66 2.06 13.22
CA PRO A 86 2.79 2.52 12.42
C PRO A 86 4.00 1.59 12.48
N VAL A 87 4.20 0.86 13.59
CA VAL A 87 5.25 -0.14 13.71
C VAL A 87 4.94 -1.33 12.82
N ARG A 88 3.68 -1.73 12.74
CA ARG A 88 3.24 -2.82 11.88
C ARG A 88 3.34 -2.43 10.39
N ALA A 89 2.90 -1.24 10.03
CA ALA A 89 3.07 -0.70 8.68
C ALA A 89 4.55 -0.75 8.25
N PHE A 90 5.44 -0.24 9.11
CA PHE A 90 6.88 -0.31 8.87
C PHE A 90 7.39 -1.74 8.70
N GLN A 91 6.99 -2.68 9.57
CA GLN A 91 7.42 -4.09 9.48
C GLN A 91 6.95 -4.75 8.18
N ASN A 92 5.73 -4.46 7.74
CA ASN A 92 5.17 -4.97 6.50
C ASN A 92 6.00 -4.51 5.29
N PHE A 93 6.28 -3.20 5.19
CA PHE A 93 7.10 -2.66 4.10
C PHE A 93 8.56 -3.10 4.19
N ALA A 94 9.13 -3.22 5.39
CA ALA A 94 10.47 -3.77 5.57
C ALA A 94 10.60 -5.22 5.10
N THR A 95 9.57 -6.02 5.31
CA THR A 95 9.50 -7.41 4.81
C THR A 95 9.32 -7.43 3.30
N LEU A 96 8.44 -6.59 2.78
CA LEU A 96 8.23 -6.42 1.34
C LEU A 96 9.52 -5.99 0.63
N ASP A 97 10.30 -5.09 1.24
CA ASP A 97 11.57 -4.62 0.68
C ASP A 97 12.58 -5.76 0.54
N LEU A 98 12.70 -6.60 1.56
CA LEU A 98 13.55 -7.80 1.50
C LEU A 98 13.08 -8.79 0.41
N LEU A 99 11.78 -9.06 0.32
CA LEU A 99 11.20 -9.96 -0.67
C LEU A 99 11.37 -9.42 -2.10
N SER A 100 11.21 -8.12 -2.27
CA SER A 100 11.33 -7.45 -3.57
C SER A 100 12.78 -7.11 -3.95
N ARG A 101 13.77 -7.35 -3.07
CA ARG A 101 15.18 -7.00 -3.27
C ARG A 101 15.42 -5.48 -3.40
N GLY A 102 14.82 -4.72 -2.50
CA GLY A 102 15.03 -3.26 -2.44
C GLY A 102 14.11 -2.44 -3.34
N ARG A 103 12.96 -2.99 -3.79
CA ARG A 103 12.02 -2.30 -4.68
C ARG A 103 10.77 -1.75 -3.96
N ALA A 104 10.65 -1.93 -2.65
CA ALA A 104 9.50 -1.46 -1.92
C ALA A 104 9.64 0.02 -1.55
N GLU A 105 8.56 0.75 -1.76
CA GLU A 105 8.41 2.14 -1.31
C GLU A 105 7.14 2.25 -0.47
N MET A 106 7.15 3.11 0.55
CA MET A 106 5.99 3.40 1.36
C MET A 106 5.66 4.89 1.24
N ILE A 107 4.55 5.19 0.59
CA ILE A 107 3.97 6.53 0.58
C ILE A 107 2.87 6.54 1.63
N VAL A 108 3.02 7.42 2.61
CA VAL A 108 2.04 7.57 3.70
C VAL A 108 1.11 8.75 3.45
N GLY A 109 -0.12 8.60 3.85
CA GLY A 109 -1.12 9.64 3.70
C GLY A 109 -2.21 9.56 4.76
N ARG A 110 -3.04 10.59 4.77
CA ARG A 110 -4.15 10.68 5.72
C ARG A 110 -5.35 9.80 5.34
N GLY A 111 -5.39 9.34 4.08
CA GLY A 111 -6.61 8.79 3.51
C GLY A 111 -7.69 9.84 3.25
N SER A 112 -8.61 9.53 2.36
CA SER A 112 -9.75 10.39 2.01
C SER A 112 -11.08 9.86 2.55
N SER A 113 -11.08 8.67 3.13
CA SER A 113 -12.27 7.94 3.56
C SER A 113 -12.36 7.89 5.08
N ILE A 114 -13.52 8.25 5.62
CA ILE A 114 -13.77 8.28 7.07
C ILE A 114 -14.08 6.90 7.66
N GLU A 115 -14.34 5.92 6.83
CA GLU A 115 -14.80 4.57 7.25
C GLU A 115 -13.73 3.80 8.04
N ALA A 116 -12.46 4.12 7.86
CA ALA A 116 -11.38 3.52 8.62
C ALA A 116 -11.48 3.83 10.11
N PHE A 117 -11.88 5.05 10.49
CA PHE A 117 -11.92 5.48 11.89
C PHE A 117 -12.79 4.59 12.78
N PRO A 118 -14.10 4.42 12.53
CA PRO A 118 -14.92 3.54 13.37
C PRO A 118 -14.52 2.07 13.25
N LEU A 119 -13.96 1.64 12.11
CA LEU A 119 -13.52 0.26 11.90
C LEU A 119 -12.36 -0.11 12.82
N PHE A 120 -11.42 0.81 13.04
CA PHE A 120 -10.24 0.61 13.89
C PHE A 120 -10.41 1.21 15.30
N GLY A 121 -11.59 1.72 15.64
CA GLY A 121 -11.90 2.25 16.96
C GLY A 121 -11.39 3.66 17.23
N PHE A 122 -11.07 4.40 16.21
CA PHE A 122 -10.63 5.78 16.29
C PHE A 122 -11.80 6.76 16.14
N ARG A 123 -11.62 7.98 16.61
CA ARG A 123 -12.58 9.08 16.49
C ARG A 123 -12.11 10.03 15.39
N LEU A 124 -13.05 10.50 14.57
CA LEU A 124 -12.72 11.41 13.47
C LEU A 124 -12.13 12.75 13.96
N GLU A 125 -12.46 13.16 15.18
CA GLU A 125 -11.92 14.38 15.80
C GLU A 125 -10.41 14.27 16.11
N ASP A 126 -9.87 13.04 16.24
CA ASP A 126 -8.46 12.78 16.52
C ASP A 126 -7.62 12.68 15.24
N TYR A 127 -8.21 12.94 14.08
CA TYR A 127 -7.64 12.75 12.74
C TYR A 127 -6.25 13.39 12.57
N ASP A 128 -6.12 14.66 12.93
CA ASP A 128 -4.85 15.39 12.74
C ASP A 128 -3.77 14.92 13.72
N GLU A 129 -4.14 14.61 14.95
CA GLU A 129 -3.23 14.14 16.00
C GLU A 129 -2.72 12.73 15.67
N LEU A 130 -3.62 11.80 15.33
CA LEU A 130 -3.26 10.44 14.92
C LEU A 130 -2.27 10.45 13.76
N PHE A 131 -2.55 11.19 12.69
CA PHE A 131 -1.64 11.24 11.56
C PHE A 131 -0.26 11.81 11.90
N ALA A 132 -0.20 12.85 12.74
CA ALA A 132 1.07 13.46 13.13
C ALA A 132 1.93 12.51 13.98
N ASP A 133 1.34 11.83 14.94
CA ASP A 133 2.04 10.93 15.86
C ASP A 133 2.49 9.65 15.15
N GLU A 134 1.65 9.07 14.32
CA GLU A 134 1.96 7.86 13.57
C GLU A 134 3.03 8.10 12.49
N THR A 135 2.99 9.25 11.83
CA THR A 135 4.04 9.63 10.86
C THR A 135 5.40 9.78 11.54
N ARG A 136 5.42 10.36 12.75
CA ARG A 136 6.64 10.50 13.56
C ARG A 136 7.19 9.13 13.97
N SER A 137 6.33 8.24 14.46
CA SER A 137 6.69 6.89 14.87
C SER A 137 7.26 6.06 13.70
N ALA A 138 6.61 6.08 12.53
CA ALA A 138 7.08 5.40 11.33
C ALA A 138 8.47 5.92 10.88
N ALA A 139 8.68 7.24 10.93
CA ALA A 139 9.96 7.86 10.57
C ALA A 139 11.09 7.50 11.54
N GLU A 140 10.80 7.40 12.84
CA GLU A 140 11.79 7.00 13.85
C GLU A 140 12.24 5.54 13.67
N HIS A 141 11.32 4.62 13.40
CA HIS A 141 11.62 3.22 13.13
C HIS A 141 12.44 3.04 11.84
N SER A 142 12.14 3.79 10.79
CA SER A 142 12.92 3.81 9.55
C SER A 142 14.36 4.26 9.79
N ARG A 143 14.58 5.33 10.55
CA ARG A 143 15.93 5.83 10.90
C ARG A 143 16.71 4.87 11.80
N ALA A 144 16.07 4.20 12.74
CA ALA A 144 16.69 3.23 13.61
C ALA A 144 17.25 2.03 12.82
N ARG A 145 16.49 1.54 11.82
CA ARG A 145 16.94 0.46 10.95
C ARG A 145 18.10 0.87 10.04
N ALA A 146 18.06 2.04 9.45
CA ALA A 146 19.17 2.56 8.64
C ALA A 146 20.49 2.59 9.44
N ARG A 147 20.44 2.90 10.74
CA ARG A 147 21.60 2.85 11.64
C ARG A 147 22.04 1.43 12.01
N ALA A 148 21.12 0.46 12.04
CA ALA A 148 21.43 -0.94 12.39
C ALA A 148 22.08 -1.70 11.21
N VAL A 149 21.79 -1.30 9.98
CA VAL A 149 22.37 -1.91 8.76
C VAL A 149 23.80 -1.39 8.49
N VAL A 150 24.21 -0.26 9.08
CA VAL A 150 25.54 0.35 8.92
C VAL A 150 26.54 -0.13 9.98
N ARG A 151 26.17 -1.04 10.87
CA ARG A 151 27.07 -1.69 11.84
C ARG A 151 27.29 -3.15 11.46
#